data_43e3fa9ecee63c10f9398c9b2d1c5241
#
_entry.id   43e3fa9ecee63c10f9398c9b2d1c5241
#
_cell.length_a   1.000
_cell.length_b   1.000
_cell.length_c   1.000
_cell.angle_alpha   90.00
_cell.angle_beta   90.00
_cell.angle_gamma   90.00
#
_symmetry.space_group_name_H-M   'P 1'
#
loop_
_entity.id
_entity.type
_entity.pdbx_description
1 polymer ?
#
loop_
_entity_poly.entity_id
_entity_poly.type
_entity_poly.pdbx_seq_one_letter_code
_entity_poly.pdbx_strand_id
1 'polypeptide(L)'
;MSGAPLVIRLKDWGRGARLPALGLIPAGSFDPEVVTHLKQAEGVPVHLVFPLGSPREAGNLRALLLMLRPLFGSLIDQVWVAYGGERPAGLRRLTDFFPQVKVFPVARLLPPDQQGAPLGKGAAMRAFLYHLVVTENVTHPRTVVAFIDADIRPPYFHPRWVVDPVGAILWFHTVEAAKIVYQRPRGGRLNAMLRSLLALCPHAGVQALQKLAYLLSGEIAGTLKFWSRLPFKTGFGVETLTLLSFALNHLGLTPGTPDLEHLVQVYVGQMDHRHAPLTSTPRKRGLDQMAGTVFYTLMESLMAAGLLRWQGPEIAPPRLSIPVPDGEAGEPLAWMDVPLADVTLPPLATCPEVRARLTPGGD
;
A
#
# COMPACT_ATOMS: atom_id res chain seq x y z
N MET A 1 19.97 -10.45 15.13
CA MET A 1 20.74 -10.84 13.93
C MET A 1 20.09 -10.19 12.71
N SER A 2 20.66 -9.08 12.22
CA SER A 2 20.19 -8.39 11.01
C SER A 2 20.87 -9.01 9.79
N GLY A 3 20.44 -10.20 9.39
CA GLY A 3 20.88 -10.77 8.11
C GLY A 3 20.17 -10.10 6.94
N ALA A 4 20.85 -9.95 5.80
CA ALA A 4 20.21 -9.55 4.55
C ALA A 4 19.01 -10.48 4.22
N PRO A 5 17.99 -10.02 3.49
CA PRO A 5 16.89 -10.88 3.06
C PRO A 5 17.42 -12.01 2.16
N LEU A 6 16.83 -13.20 2.28
CA LEU A 6 17.16 -14.30 1.39
C LEU A 6 16.67 -13.96 -0.03
N VAL A 7 17.56 -14.04 -1.01
CA VAL A 7 17.22 -13.85 -2.42
C VAL A 7 16.59 -15.13 -2.96
N ILE A 8 15.37 -15.01 -3.48
CA ILE A 8 14.60 -16.12 -4.04
C ILE A 8 14.86 -16.19 -5.55
N ARG A 9 15.43 -17.29 -6.01
CA ARG A 9 15.58 -17.59 -7.43
C ARG A 9 14.60 -18.69 -7.80
N LEU A 10 13.71 -18.45 -8.74
CA LEU A 10 12.62 -19.40 -9.08
C LEU A 10 13.11 -20.79 -9.45
N LYS A 11 14.29 -20.91 -10.05
CA LYS A 11 14.90 -22.23 -10.38
C LYS A 11 15.15 -23.10 -9.14
N ASP A 12 15.27 -22.49 -7.96
CA ASP A 12 15.56 -23.18 -6.70
C ASP A 12 14.25 -23.50 -5.93
N TRP A 13 13.09 -22.99 -6.41
CA TRP A 13 11.80 -23.07 -5.71
C TRP A 13 10.69 -23.47 -6.66
N GLY A 14 10.14 -24.66 -6.47
CA GLY A 14 8.99 -25.14 -7.24
C GLY A 14 7.72 -24.34 -6.96
N ARG A 15 6.76 -24.44 -7.88
CA ARG A 15 5.41 -23.88 -7.69
C ARG A 15 4.78 -24.47 -6.42
N GLY A 16 4.13 -23.60 -5.62
CA GLY A 16 3.52 -23.98 -4.35
C GLY A 16 4.50 -24.12 -3.18
N ALA A 17 5.81 -23.91 -3.39
CA ALA A 17 6.79 -23.93 -2.32
C ALA A 17 6.50 -22.83 -1.27
N ARG A 18 6.77 -23.12 -0.01
CA ARG A 18 6.68 -22.15 1.08
C ARG A 18 7.97 -21.31 1.10
N LEU A 19 7.82 -20.01 0.92
CA LEU A 19 8.94 -19.09 0.97
C LEU A 19 9.32 -18.71 2.41
N PRO A 20 10.58 -18.37 2.64
CA PRO A 20 10.97 -17.75 3.90
C PRO A 20 10.34 -16.37 4.04
N ALA A 21 10.00 -16.00 5.26
CA ALA A 21 9.45 -14.69 5.57
C ALA A 21 10.31 -13.55 5.00
N LEU A 22 9.67 -12.60 4.33
CA LEU A 22 10.32 -11.43 3.70
C LEU A 22 11.40 -11.79 2.65
N GLY A 23 11.29 -12.96 2.02
CA GLY A 23 12.17 -13.34 0.90
C GLY A 23 12.16 -12.30 -0.21
N LEU A 24 13.30 -12.06 -0.85
CA LEU A 24 13.48 -11.08 -1.92
C LEU A 24 13.48 -11.76 -3.29
N ILE A 25 12.50 -11.43 -4.10
CA ILE A 25 12.38 -11.90 -5.49
C ILE A 25 12.98 -10.81 -6.40
N PRO A 26 14.02 -11.14 -7.20
CA PRO A 26 14.63 -10.19 -8.14
C PRO A 26 13.68 -9.78 -9.25
N ALA A 27 13.88 -8.58 -9.82
CA ALA A 27 13.18 -8.14 -11.01
C ALA A 27 13.35 -9.12 -12.17
N GLY A 28 12.26 -9.38 -12.88
CA GLY A 28 12.28 -10.26 -14.03
C GLY A 28 12.35 -11.75 -13.70
N SER A 29 12.01 -12.12 -12.48
CA SER A 29 11.91 -13.52 -12.08
C SER A 29 10.78 -14.26 -12.79
N PHE A 30 9.71 -13.56 -13.17
CA PHE A 30 8.55 -14.18 -13.81
C PHE A 30 8.42 -13.78 -15.28
N ASP A 31 8.14 -14.77 -16.12
CA ASP A 31 7.75 -14.55 -17.50
C ASP A 31 6.27 -14.11 -17.57
N PRO A 32 5.92 -13.02 -18.28
CA PRO A 32 4.55 -12.53 -18.38
C PRO A 32 3.56 -13.57 -18.93
N GLU A 33 3.98 -14.41 -19.88
CA GLU A 33 3.13 -15.43 -20.48
C GLU A 33 2.85 -16.55 -19.47
N VAL A 34 3.86 -16.96 -18.71
CA VAL A 34 3.71 -17.95 -17.62
C VAL A 34 2.75 -17.44 -16.55
N VAL A 35 2.90 -16.19 -16.12
CA VAL A 35 2.01 -15.60 -15.11
C VAL A 35 0.58 -15.47 -15.63
N THR A 36 0.42 -15.09 -16.90
CA THR A 36 -0.90 -15.02 -17.54
C THR A 36 -1.57 -16.41 -17.61
N HIS A 37 -0.80 -17.44 -17.98
CA HIS A 37 -1.30 -18.81 -17.99
C HIS A 37 -1.71 -19.29 -16.60
N LEU A 38 -0.90 -19.03 -15.57
CA LEU A 38 -1.24 -19.37 -14.18
C LEU A 38 -2.53 -18.69 -13.73
N LYS A 39 -2.65 -17.38 -14.00
CA LYS A 39 -3.86 -16.60 -13.70
C LYS A 39 -5.11 -17.23 -14.33
N GLN A 40 -5.03 -17.60 -15.61
CA GLN A 40 -6.13 -18.22 -16.35
C GLN A 40 -6.48 -19.61 -15.81
N ALA A 41 -5.46 -20.43 -15.56
CA ALA A 41 -5.64 -21.77 -15.03
C ALA A 41 -6.28 -21.81 -13.63
N GLU A 42 -6.01 -20.79 -12.81
CA GLU A 42 -6.59 -20.66 -11.47
C GLU A 42 -7.88 -19.83 -11.45
N GLY A 43 -8.26 -19.20 -12.56
CA GLY A 43 -9.43 -18.32 -12.64
C GLY A 43 -9.34 -17.10 -11.73
N VAL A 44 -8.12 -16.60 -11.46
CA VAL A 44 -7.88 -15.50 -10.50
C VAL A 44 -8.00 -14.15 -11.19
N PRO A 45 -8.94 -13.28 -10.79
CA PRO A 45 -8.99 -11.91 -11.29
C PRO A 45 -7.79 -11.06 -10.79
N VAL A 46 -7.31 -10.16 -11.67
CA VAL A 46 -6.24 -9.23 -11.34
C VAL A 46 -6.70 -7.79 -11.61
N HIS A 47 -6.76 -7.00 -10.56
CA HIS A 47 -7.12 -5.58 -10.60
C HIS A 47 -5.92 -4.70 -10.28
N LEU A 48 -5.64 -3.74 -11.14
CA LEU A 48 -4.60 -2.73 -10.93
C LEU A 48 -5.23 -1.40 -10.54
N VAL A 49 -4.77 -0.78 -9.48
CA VAL A 49 -5.34 0.44 -8.92
C VAL A 49 -4.28 1.53 -8.80
N PHE A 50 -4.56 2.69 -9.37
CA PHE A 50 -3.76 3.90 -9.22
C PHE A 50 -4.50 4.91 -8.34
N PRO A 51 -4.13 5.05 -7.05
CA PRO A 51 -4.62 6.14 -6.23
C PRO A 51 -4.05 7.47 -6.74
N LEU A 52 -4.91 8.42 -7.07
CA LEU A 52 -4.51 9.77 -7.48
C LEU A 52 -4.62 10.74 -6.32
N GLY A 53 -3.50 11.28 -5.87
CA GLY A 53 -3.43 12.33 -4.87
C GLY A 53 -3.56 13.74 -5.45
N SER A 54 -3.26 13.94 -6.74
CA SER A 54 -3.34 15.25 -7.39
C SER A 54 -3.70 15.16 -8.87
N PRO A 55 -4.32 16.23 -9.45
CA PRO A 55 -4.62 16.29 -10.89
C PRO A 55 -3.39 16.18 -11.80
N ARG A 56 -2.21 16.56 -11.30
CA ARG A 56 -0.94 16.52 -12.07
C ARG A 56 -0.46 15.11 -12.35
N GLU A 57 -0.86 14.14 -11.55
CA GLU A 57 -0.49 12.72 -11.70
C GLU A 57 -1.18 12.08 -12.91
N ALA A 58 -2.33 12.61 -13.34
CA ALA A 58 -3.05 12.09 -14.50
C ALA A 58 -2.23 12.11 -15.80
N GLY A 59 -1.35 13.11 -15.99
CA GLY A 59 -0.45 13.18 -17.14
C GLY A 59 0.62 12.08 -17.10
N ASN A 60 1.15 11.81 -15.93
CA ASN A 60 2.14 10.76 -15.70
C ASN A 60 1.52 9.37 -15.91
N LEU A 61 0.32 9.17 -15.36
CA LEU A 61 -0.44 7.93 -15.46
C LEU A 61 -0.65 7.46 -16.91
N ARG A 62 -0.87 8.39 -17.86
CA ARG A 62 -1.00 8.03 -19.28
C ARG A 62 0.23 7.28 -19.79
N ALA A 63 1.44 7.73 -19.44
CA ALA A 63 2.68 7.06 -19.86
C ALA A 63 2.81 5.67 -19.19
N LEU A 64 2.45 5.54 -17.92
CA LEU A 64 2.45 4.25 -17.23
C LEU A 64 1.47 3.25 -17.88
N LEU A 65 0.26 3.71 -18.21
CA LEU A 65 -0.75 2.88 -18.88
C LEU A 65 -0.34 2.44 -20.29
N LEU A 66 0.37 3.28 -21.04
CA LEU A 66 0.92 2.90 -22.35
C LEU A 66 1.92 1.73 -22.21
N MET A 67 2.76 1.74 -21.19
CA MET A 67 3.72 0.66 -20.91
C MET A 67 3.01 -0.63 -20.48
N LEU A 68 1.88 -0.52 -19.79
CA LEU A 68 1.09 -1.67 -19.31
C LEU A 68 0.11 -2.22 -20.35
N ARG A 69 -0.12 -1.50 -21.45
CA ARG A 69 -1.10 -1.87 -22.48
C ARG A 69 -0.98 -3.32 -22.97
N PRO A 70 0.23 -3.90 -23.16
CA PRO A 70 0.35 -5.29 -23.58
C PRO A 70 -0.21 -6.32 -22.58
N LEU A 71 -0.39 -5.93 -21.31
CA LEU A 71 -0.92 -6.79 -20.26
C LEU A 71 -2.43 -6.71 -20.10
N PHE A 72 -3.11 -5.75 -20.76
CA PHE A 72 -4.54 -5.53 -20.61
C PHE A 72 -5.35 -6.66 -21.26
N GLY A 73 -6.34 -7.18 -20.53
CA GLY A 73 -7.18 -8.29 -20.97
C GLY A 73 -6.51 -9.66 -20.88
N SER A 74 -5.20 -9.74 -20.75
CA SER A 74 -4.45 -10.98 -20.54
C SER A 74 -4.14 -11.19 -19.05
N LEU A 75 -3.14 -10.46 -18.53
CA LEU A 75 -2.77 -10.50 -17.12
C LEU A 75 -3.64 -9.58 -16.26
N ILE A 76 -3.90 -8.35 -16.71
CA ILE A 76 -4.68 -7.35 -15.99
C ILE A 76 -6.11 -7.35 -16.54
N ASP A 77 -7.09 -7.75 -15.72
CA ASP A 77 -8.50 -7.77 -16.11
C ASP A 77 -9.09 -6.36 -16.12
N GLN A 78 -8.74 -5.57 -15.11
CA GLN A 78 -9.28 -4.22 -14.97
C GLN A 78 -8.26 -3.26 -14.36
N VAL A 79 -8.15 -2.08 -14.93
CA VAL A 79 -7.41 -0.97 -14.36
C VAL A 79 -8.37 0.04 -13.75
N TRP A 80 -8.04 0.53 -12.57
CA TRP A 80 -8.82 1.51 -11.83
C TRP A 80 -8.00 2.75 -11.50
N VAL A 81 -8.64 3.90 -11.57
CA VAL A 81 -8.07 5.17 -11.13
C VAL A 81 -8.95 5.72 -10.01
N ALA A 82 -8.45 5.62 -8.77
CA ALA A 82 -9.13 6.10 -7.59
C ALA A 82 -8.71 7.55 -7.30
N TYR A 83 -9.65 8.50 -7.27
CA TYR A 83 -9.37 9.91 -6.98
C TYR A 83 -10.27 10.45 -5.86
N GLY A 84 -9.68 11.26 -4.95
CA GLY A 84 -10.34 11.71 -3.73
C GLY A 84 -11.10 13.04 -3.84
N GLY A 85 -10.75 13.90 -4.79
CA GLY A 85 -11.28 15.26 -4.94
C GLY A 85 -12.14 15.47 -6.18
N GLU A 86 -12.03 16.64 -6.78
CA GLU A 86 -12.63 16.90 -8.08
C GLU A 86 -12.01 16.03 -9.18
N ARG A 87 -12.83 15.61 -10.15
CA ARG A 87 -12.36 14.80 -11.27
C ARG A 87 -11.31 15.57 -12.07
N PRO A 88 -10.05 15.12 -12.14
CA PRO A 88 -9.06 15.80 -12.96
C PRO A 88 -9.47 15.83 -14.43
N ALA A 89 -9.34 16.99 -15.08
CA ALA A 89 -9.73 17.17 -16.48
C ALA A 89 -9.07 16.15 -17.43
N GLY A 90 -7.84 15.74 -17.11
CA GLY A 90 -7.12 14.70 -17.86
C GLY A 90 -7.72 13.30 -17.80
N LEU A 91 -8.52 12.98 -16.75
CA LEU A 91 -9.08 11.62 -16.59
C LEU A 91 -10.12 11.28 -17.65
N ARG A 92 -10.90 12.25 -18.14
CA ARG A 92 -11.86 11.99 -19.22
C ARG A 92 -11.14 11.54 -20.49
N ARG A 93 -10.10 12.27 -20.90
CA ARG A 93 -9.30 11.91 -22.07
C ARG A 93 -8.58 10.57 -21.88
N LEU A 94 -8.20 10.24 -20.65
CA LEU A 94 -7.55 8.98 -20.34
C LEU A 94 -8.51 7.80 -20.55
N THR A 95 -9.75 7.89 -20.07
CA THR A 95 -10.77 6.84 -20.23
C THR A 95 -11.22 6.70 -21.70
N ASP A 96 -11.26 7.81 -22.44
CA ASP A 96 -11.57 7.77 -23.87
C ASP A 96 -10.46 7.03 -24.66
N PHE A 97 -9.19 7.17 -24.23
CA PHE A 97 -8.05 6.53 -24.87
C PHE A 97 -7.81 5.07 -24.42
N PHE A 98 -8.16 4.75 -23.18
CA PHE A 98 -8.03 3.41 -22.58
C PHE A 98 -9.40 2.93 -22.07
N PRO A 99 -10.21 2.24 -22.90
CA PRO A 99 -11.53 1.75 -22.49
C PRO A 99 -11.51 0.80 -21.30
N GLN A 100 -10.36 0.14 -21.06
CA GLN A 100 -10.14 -0.78 -19.91
C GLN A 100 -9.92 -0.05 -18.58
N VAL A 101 -9.83 1.29 -18.60
CA VAL A 101 -9.61 2.07 -17.39
C VAL A 101 -10.94 2.58 -16.85
N LYS A 102 -11.31 2.09 -15.66
CA LYS A 102 -12.44 2.61 -14.89
C LYS A 102 -11.98 3.68 -13.91
N VAL A 103 -12.84 4.63 -13.64
CA VAL A 103 -12.57 5.74 -12.71
C VAL A 103 -13.43 5.58 -11.47
N PHE A 104 -12.81 5.60 -10.31
CA PHE A 104 -13.46 5.45 -9.01
C PHE A 104 -13.43 6.77 -8.22
N PRO A 105 -14.55 7.48 -8.07
CA PRO A 105 -14.64 8.71 -7.29
C PRO A 105 -14.80 8.42 -5.80
N VAL A 106 -13.69 8.33 -5.07
CA VAL A 106 -13.65 7.93 -3.65
C VAL A 106 -14.66 8.69 -2.78
N ALA A 107 -14.69 10.03 -2.89
CA ALA A 107 -15.55 10.85 -2.05
C ALA A 107 -17.06 10.57 -2.20
N ARG A 108 -17.47 9.97 -3.31
CA ARG A 108 -18.88 9.65 -3.61
C ARG A 108 -19.27 8.23 -3.25
N LEU A 109 -18.28 7.36 -3.01
CA LEU A 109 -18.48 5.92 -2.89
C LEU A 109 -17.81 5.38 -1.61
N LEU A 110 -17.85 6.19 -0.53
CA LEU A 110 -17.32 5.78 0.77
C LEU A 110 -18.21 4.70 1.40
N PRO A 111 -17.61 3.67 2.01
CA PRO A 111 -18.34 2.73 2.85
C PRO A 111 -19.10 3.44 3.96
N PRO A 112 -20.25 2.90 4.43
CA PRO A 112 -21.04 3.52 5.51
C PRO A 112 -20.23 3.82 6.77
N ASP A 113 -19.35 2.90 7.17
CA ASP A 113 -18.47 3.02 8.34
C ASP A 113 -17.25 3.92 8.15
N GLN A 114 -17.08 4.48 6.95
CA GLN A 114 -15.99 5.40 6.60
C GLN A 114 -16.49 6.84 6.36
N GLN A 115 -17.81 7.07 6.43
CA GLN A 115 -18.37 8.41 6.23
C GLN A 115 -17.88 9.36 7.34
N GLY A 116 -17.49 10.57 6.93
CA GLY A 116 -16.91 11.57 7.84
C GLY A 116 -15.44 11.37 8.19
N ALA A 117 -14.82 10.26 7.82
CA ALA A 117 -13.37 10.07 8.01
C ALA A 117 -12.56 10.93 7.02
N PRO A 118 -11.35 11.37 7.41
CA PRO A 118 -10.48 12.12 6.51
C PRO A 118 -10.15 11.32 5.25
N LEU A 119 -10.20 11.99 4.09
CA LEU A 119 -9.82 11.37 2.81
C LEU A 119 -8.30 11.43 2.65
N GLY A 120 -7.71 10.26 2.40
CA GLY A 120 -6.30 10.11 2.10
C GLY A 120 -6.04 8.81 1.36
N LYS A 121 -4.77 8.43 1.19
CA LYS A 121 -4.38 7.25 0.41
C LYS A 121 -5.05 5.97 0.94
N GLY A 122 -4.93 5.69 2.23
CA GLY A 122 -5.51 4.47 2.80
C GLY A 122 -7.04 4.47 2.82
N ALA A 123 -7.67 5.64 3.02
CA ALA A 123 -9.12 5.78 2.88
C ALA A 123 -9.58 5.46 1.46
N ALA A 124 -8.84 5.92 0.45
CA ALA A 124 -9.12 5.63 -0.97
C ALA A 124 -8.96 4.15 -1.29
N MET A 125 -7.89 3.52 -0.77
CA MET A 125 -7.64 2.08 -0.94
C MET A 125 -8.78 1.26 -0.35
N ARG A 126 -9.19 1.54 0.90
CA ARG A 126 -10.26 0.81 1.59
C ARG A 126 -11.62 1.00 0.91
N ALA A 127 -11.96 2.22 0.52
CA ALA A 127 -13.20 2.51 -0.18
C ALA A 127 -13.27 1.79 -1.54
N PHE A 128 -12.15 1.75 -2.27
CA PHE A 128 -12.06 1.00 -3.51
C PHE A 128 -12.30 -0.51 -3.29
N LEU A 129 -11.66 -1.10 -2.30
CA LEU A 129 -11.81 -2.53 -1.97
C LEU A 129 -13.25 -2.86 -1.57
N TYR A 130 -13.90 -1.99 -0.81
CA TYR A 130 -15.34 -2.12 -0.50
C TYR A 130 -16.18 -2.12 -1.78
N HIS A 131 -15.95 -1.14 -2.67
CA HIS A 131 -16.63 -1.06 -3.96
C HIS A 131 -16.42 -2.33 -4.80
N LEU A 132 -15.19 -2.82 -4.86
CA LEU A 132 -14.84 -4.03 -5.59
C LEU A 132 -15.65 -5.25 -5.12
N VAL A 133 -15.78 -5.41 -3.81
CA VAL A 133 -16.54 -6.53 -3.22
C VAL A 133 -18.04 -6.32 -3.32
N VAL A 134 -18.54 -5.14 -2.95
CA VAL A 134 -19.98 -4.91 -2.77
C VAL A 134 -20.66 -4.53 -4.08
N THR A 135 -20.02 -3.74 -4.92
CA THR A 135 -20.64 -3.23 -6.17
C THR A 135 -20.24 -4.08 -7.38
N GLU A 136 -18.95 -4.37 -7.54
CA GLU A 136 -18.45 -5.18 -8.66
C GLU A 136 -18.61 -6.70 -8.42
N ASN A 137 -19.05 -7.10 -7.22
CA ASN A 137 -19.29 -8.49 -6.81
C ASN A 137 -18.06 -9.41 -6.95
N VAL A 138 -16.87 -8.87 -6.71
CA VAL A 138 -15.63 -9.63 -6.74
C VAL A 138 -15.43 -10.30 -5.37
N THR A 139 -15.57 -11.60 -5.31
CA THR A 139 -15.56 -12.37 -4.03
C THR A 139 -14.50 -13.46 -3.97
N HIS A 140 -13.84 -13.76 -5.09
CA HIS A 140 -12.82 -14.80 -5.11
C HIS A 140 -11.65 -14.43 -4.18
N PRO A 141 -11.33 -15.23 -3.14
CA PRO A 141 -10.40 -14.83 -2.07
C PRO A 141 -8.97 -14.62 -2.56
N ARG A 142 -8.57 -15.27 -3.66
CA ARG A 142 -7.26 -15.10 -4.29
C ARG A 142 -7.23 -13.98 -5.35
N THR A 143 -8.33 -13.27 -5.61
CA THR A 143 -8.30 -12.07 -6.46
C THR A 143 -7.12 -11.19 -6.07
N VAL A 144 -6.27 -10.86 -7.02
CA VAL A 144 -5.12 -9.98 -6.78
C VAL A 144 -5.50 -8.53 -7.02
N VAL A 145 -5.29 -7.69 -6.03
CA VAL A 145 -5.42 -6.24 -6.15
C VAL A 145 -4.05 -5.61 -5.92
N ALA A 146 -3.52 -4.95 -6.95
CA ALA A 146 -2.24 -4.26 -6.89
C ALA A 146 -2.47 -2.74 -6.84
N PHE A 147 -1.94 -2.08 -5.81
CA PHE A 147 -1.89 -0.63 -5.71
C PHE A 147 -0.52 -0.13 -6.16
N ILE A 148 -0.51 0.84 -7.07
CA ILE A 148 0.71 1.47 -7.59
C ILE A 148 0.51 2.98 -7.60
N ASP A 149 1.48 3.72 -7.07
CA ASP A 149 1.42 5.18 -7.03
C ASP A 149 1.54 5.78 -8.44
N ALA A 150 0.67 6.75 -8.74
CA ALA A 150 0.59 7.36 -10.08
C ALA A 150 1.68 8.42 -10.33
N ASP A 151 2.47 8.79 -9.32
CA ASP A 151 3.53 9.80 -9.41
C ASP A 151 4.92 9.23 -9.76
N ILE A 152 5.01 7.92 -9.98
CA ILE A 152 6.25 7.27 -10.45
C ILE A 152 6.64 7.87 -11.80
N ARG A 153 7.89 8.31 -11.93
CA ARG A 153 8.38 8.86 -13.19
C ARG A 153 8.50 7.76 -14.26
N PRO A 154 7.96 7.96 -15.47
CA PRO A 154 7.90 6.93 -16.50
C PRO A 154 9.22 6.21 -16.81
N PRO A 155 10.42 6.86 -16.83
CA PRO A 155 11.68 6.15 -17.08
C PRO A 155 12.05 5.08 -16.06
N TYR A 156 11.44 5.12 -14.87
CA TYR A 156 11.68 4.16 -13.78
C TYR A 156 10.59 3.11 -13.67
N PHE A 157 9.50 3.25 -14.44
CA PHE A 157 8.40 2.30 -14.44
C PHE A 157 8.58 1.25 -15.53
N HIS A 158 8.23 0.00 -15.21
CA HIS A 158 8.28 -1.11 -16.14
C HIS A 158 7.10 -2.06 -15.88
N PRO A 159 6.57 -2.78 -16.88
CA PRO A 159 5.51 -3.79 -16.68
C PRO A 159 5.79 -4.81 -15.58
N ARG A 160 7.05 -5.07 -15.26
CA ARG A 160 7.47 -5.95 -14.15
C ARG A 160 6.99 -5.51 -12.77
N TRP A 161 6.62 -4.23 -12.61
CA TRP A 161 5.97 -3.73 -11.40
C TRP A 161 4.61 -4.37 -11.15
N VAL A 162 4.03 -5.00 -12.17
CA VAL A 162 2.78 -5.76 -12.06
C VAL A 162 3.04 -7.25 -12.23
N VAL A 163 3.82 -7.65 -13.23
CA VAL A 163 4.08 -9.07 -13.54
C VAL A 163 4.73 -9.80 -12.37
N ASP A 164 5.82 -9.26 -11.82
CA ASP A 164 6.58 -9.97 -10.79
C ASP A 164 5.80 -10.11 -9.45
N PRO A 165 5.10 -9.07 -8.90
CA PRO A 165 4.31 -9.27 -7.69
C PRO A 165 3.08 -10.16 -7.90
N VAL A 166 2.39 -10.06 -9.03
CA VAL A 166 1.29 -10.97 -9.37
C VAL A 166 1.81 -12.39 -9.52
N GLY A 167 2.94 -12.56 -10.22
CA GLY A 167 3.61 -13.85 -10.38
C GLY A 167 4.00 -14.48 -9.04
N ALA A 168 4.52 -13.70 -8.10
CA ALA A 168 4.86 -14.18 -6.76
C ALA A 168 3.64 -14.74 -6.02
N ILE A 169 2.51 -14.03 -6.07
CA ILE A 169 1.26 -14.47 -5.42
C ILE A 169 0.69 -15.73 -6.08
N LEU A 170 0.73 -15.80 -7.41
CA LEU A 170 0.18 -16.97 -8.14
C LEU A 170 1.09 -18.20 -8.08
N TRP A 171 2.41 -18.00 -8.07
CA TRP A 171 3.37 -19.09 -8.01
C TRP A 171 3.49 -19.72 -6.62
N PHE A 172 3.51 -18.88 -5.60
CA PHE A 172 3.68 -19.32 -4.21
C PHE A 172 2.35 -19.20 -3.46
N HIS A 173 1.63 -20.30 -3.29
CA HIS A 173 0.28 -20.30 -2.75
C HIS A 173 0.17 -19.79 -1.30
N THR A 174 1.28 -19.74 -0.56
CA THR A 174 1.34 -19.16 0.78
C THR A 174 1.52 -17.65 0.78
N VAL A 175 1.92 -17.06 -0.35
CA VAL A 175 2.11 -15.62 -0.48
C VAL A 175 0.76 -14.94 -0.63
N GLU A 176 0.42 -14.09 0.33
CA GLU A 176 -0.82 -13.30 0.33
C GLU A 176 -0.56 -11.83 -0.05
N ALA A 177 0.68 -11.36 0.12
CA ALA A 177 1.09 -10.03 -0.31
C ALA A 177 2.53 -10.01 -0.85
N ALA A 178 2.73 -9.23 -1.91
CA ALA A 178 4.02 -8.97 -2.53
C ALA A 178 4.29 -7.45 -2.50
N LYS A 179 5.21 -7.04 -1.63
CA LYS A 179 5.59 -5.65 -1.49
C LYS A 179 6.66 -5.29 -2.50
N ILE A 180 6.40 -4.27 -3.30
CA ILE A 180 7.37 -3.77 -4.27
C ILE A 180 8.43 -2.95 -3.55
N VAL A 181 9.69 -3.31 -3.75
CA VAL A 181 10.85 -2.63 -3.15
C VAL A 181 11.84 -2.21 -4.24
N TYR A 182 12.54 -1.12 -3.98
CA TYR A 182 13.41 -0.49 -4.97
C TYR A 182 14.54 0.30 -4.31
N GLN A 183 15.53 0.68 -5.09
CA GLN A 183 16.54 1.66 -4.68
C GLN A 183 16.11 3.05 -5.12
N ARG A 184 16.28 4.02 -4.24
CA ARG A 184 16.06 5.44 -4.53
C ARG A 184 17.39 6.16 -4.56
N PRO A 185 17.81 6.69 -5.71
CA PRO A 185 19.07 7.45 -5.82
C PRO A 185 19.11 8.69 -4.92
N ARG A 186 17.92 9.28 -4.71
CA ARG A 186 17.74 10.47 -3.85
C ARG A 186 16.53 10.23 -2.94
N GLY A 187 16.72 10.37 -1.63
CA GLY A 187 15.62 10.21 -0.66
C GLY A 187 15.81 9.01 0.26
N GLY A 188 14.72 8.46 0.79
CA GLY A 188 14.75 7.34 1.73
C GLY A 188 14.97 7.73 3.19
N ARG A 189 14.93 9.03 3.54
CA ARG A 189 15.14 9.52 4.92
C ARG A 189 14.11 8.94 5.89
N LEU A 190 12.82 8.94 5.50
CA LEU A 190 11.76 8.33 6.31
C LEU A 190 11.96 6.81 6.46
N ASN A 191 12.42 6.15 5.40
CA ASN A 191 12.73 4.73 5.44
C ASN A 191 13.86 4.42 6.42
N ALA A 192 14.93 5.23 6.43
CA ALA A 192 16.04 5.11 7.37
C ALA A 192 15.58 5.36 8.82
N MET A 193 14.79 6.41 9.03
CA MET A 193 14.20 6.73 10.33
C MET A 193 13.35 5.56 10.86
N LEU A 194 12.40 5.07 10.06
CA LEU A 194 11.55 3.95 10.47
C LEU A 194 12.38 2.71 10.77
N ARG A 195 13.38 2.38 9.95
CA ARG A 195 14.28 1.26 10.19
C ARG A 195 14.98 1.35 11.56
N SER A 196 15.46 2.55 11.93
CA SER A 196 16.08 2.78 13.23
C SER A 196 15.09 2.59 14.38
N LEU A 197 13.85 3.06 14.23
CA LEU A 197 12.80 2.87 15.23
C LEU A 197 12.42 1.39 15.41
N LEU A 198 12.31 0.65 14.31
CA LEU A 198 12.03 -0.80 14.34
C LEU A 198 13.16 -1.59 15.04
N ALA A 199 14.43 -1.13 14.91
CA ALA A 199 15.56 -1.75 15.59
C ALA A 199 15.47 -1.66 17.12
N LEU A 200 14.86 -0.59 17.62
CA LEU A 200 14.69 -0.35 19.06
C LEU A 200 13.51 -1.13 19.68
N CYS A 201 12.61 -1.66 18.83
CA CYS A 201 11.46 -2.40 19.33
C CYS A 201 11.88 -3.81 19.81
N PRO A 202 11.51 -4.24 21.04
CA PRO A 202 11.91 -5.53 21.59
C PRO A 202 11.15 -6.74 21.00
N HIS A 203 10.25 -6.54 20.03
CA HIS A 203 9.43 -7.57 19.41
C HIS A 203 10.11 -8.14 18.16
N ALA A 204 10.36 -9.45 18.12
CA ALA A 204 11.10 -10.12 17.03
C ALA A 204 10.45 -9.93 15.64
N GLY A 205 9.12 -10.01 15.52
CA GLY A 205 8.41 -9.77 14.28
C GLY A 205 8.59 -8.33 13.76
N VAL A 206 8.54 -7.34 14.66
CA VAL A 206 8.77 -5.93 14.31
C VAL A 206 10.23 -5.71 13.89
N GLN A 207 11.19 -6.29 14.61
CA GLN A 207 12.59 -6.23 14.22
C GLN A 207 12.86 -6.91 12.87
N ALA A 208 12.14 -7.99 12.55
CA ALA A 208 12.28 -8.68 11.27
C ALA A 208 11.97 -7.78 10.06
N LEU A 209 11.09 -6.77 10.22
CA LEU A 209 10.78 -5.80 9.16
C LEU A 209 12.02 -5.03 8.67
N GLN A 210 13.09 -4.92 9.45
CA GLN A 210 14.35 -4.31 9.02
C GLN A 210 14.98 -5.02 7.80
N LYS A 211 14.59 -6.27 7.53
CA LYS A 211 15.01 -7.03 6.32
C LYS A 211 14.36 -6.55 5.04
N LEU A 212 13.31 -5.72 5.11
CA LEU A 212 12.72 -5.12 3.92
C LEU A 212 13.71 -4.13 3.29
N ALA A 213 13.97 -4.27 2.01
CA ALA A 213 14.87 -3.39 1.28
C ALA A 213 14.35 -1.93 1.28
N TYR A 214 13.02 -1.77 1.16
CA TYR A 214 12.35 -0.47 1.29
C TYR A 214 11.04 -0.62 2.08
N LEU A 215 10.96 0.02 3.26
CA LEU A 215 9.84 -0.10 4.20
C LEU A 215 8.59 0.65 3.73
N LEU A 216 8.77 1.90 3.32
CA LEU A 216 7.69 2.84 3.00
C LEU A 216 7.47 2.98 1.47
N SER A 217 7.44 1.86 0.75
CA SER A 217 6.89 1.85 -0.59
C SER A 217 5.37 1.80 -0.51
N GLY A 218 4.72 2.64 -1.29
CA GLY A 218 3.26 2.63 -1.38
C GLY A 218 2.71 1.56 -2.31
N GLU A 219 3.60 0.86 -2.99
CA GLU A 219 3.29 -0.12 -4.01
C GLU A 219 3.29 -1.53 -3.41
N ILE A 220 2.15 -2.18 -3.54
CA ILE A 220 1.94 -3.53 -3.01
C ILE A 220 0.82 -4.24 -3.78
N ALA A 221 1.03 -5.49 -4.11
CA ALA A 221 -0.02 -6.38 -4.57
C ALA A 221 -0.43 -7.33 -3.43
N GLY A 222 -1.69 -7.67 -3.34
CA GLY A 222 -2.17 -8.59 -2.34
C GLY A 222 -3.44 -9.29 -2.76
N THR A 223 -3.72 -10.44 -2.15
CA THR A 223 -4.98 -11.17 -2.35
C THR A 223 -6.14 -10.43 -1.69
N LEU A 224 -7.35 -10.64 -2.16
CA LEU A 224 -8.53 -10.09 -1.53
C LEU A 224 -8.69 -10.60 -0.08
N LYS A 225 -8.26 -11.82 0.18
CA LYS A 225 -8.21 -12.41 1.54
C LYS A 225 -7.33 -11.57 2.47
N PHE A 226 -6.14 -11.17 2.03
CA PHE A 226 -5.26 -10.27 2.78
C PHE A 226 -5.91 -8.90 2.97
N TRP A 227 -6.35 -8.26 1.87
CA TRP A 227 -6.90 -6.92 1.89
C TRP A 227 -8.14 -6.79 2.78
N SER A 228 -9.00 -7.82 2.83
CA SER A 228 -10.21 -7.81 3.66
C SER A 228 -9.92 -7.85 5.16
N ARG A 229 -8.77 -8.38 5.56
CA ARG A 229 -8.37 -8.51 6.97
C ARG A 229 -7.50 -7.36 7.47
N LEU A 230 -6.96 -6.55 6.55
CA LEU A 230 -6.10 -5.43 6.89
C LEU A 230 -6.91 -4.29 7.51
N PRO A 231 -6.54 -3.78 8.70
CA PRO A 231 -7.01 -2.49 9.17
C PRO A 231 -6.35 -1.37 8.35
N PHE A 232 -7.04 -0.26 8.15
CA PHE A 232 -6.55 0.84 7.33
C PHE A 232 -6.33 2.11 8.16
N LYS A 233 -5.23 2.80 7.95
CA LYS A 233 -5.09 4.21 8.26
C LYS A 233 -5.67 5.04 7.12
N THR A 234 -6.35 6.13 7.43
CA THR A 234 -6.96 6.98 6.37
C THR A 234 -5.94 7.64 5.46
N GLY A 235 -4.75 7.94 5.96
CA GLY A 235 -3.71 8.64 5.23
C GLY A 235 -2.46 7.81 4.96
N PHE A 236 -1.31 8.41 5.22
CA PHE A 236 0.01 7.88 4.93
C PHE A 236 0.43 6.76 5.88
N GLY A 237 -0.18 6.70 7.04
CA GLY A 237 0.07 5.65 8.04
C GLY A 237 -0.29 4.25 7.55
N VAL A 238 -1.07 4.12 6.46
CA VAL A 238 -1.48 2.82 5.91
C VAL A 238 -0.28 1.92 5.57
N GLU A 239 0.80 2.48 5.03
CA GLU A 239 2.00 1.71 4.67
C GLU A 239 2.68 1.12 5.91
N THR A 240 2.79 1.92 6.97
CA THR A 240 3.35 1.47 8.26
C THR A 240 2.45 0.46 8.94
N LEU A 241 1.14 0.73 8.99
CA LEU A 241 0.17 -0.18 9.61
C LEU A 241 0.13 -1.55 8.90
N THR A 242 0.21 -1.56 7.57
CA THR A 242 0.29 -2.80 6.78
C THR A 242 1.46 -3.68 7.24
N LEU A 243 2.65 -3.10 7.36
CA LEU A 243 3.83 -3.85 7.81
C LEU A 243 3.70 -4.35 9.24
N LEU A 244 3.19 -3.50 10.13
CA LEU A 244 2.99 -3.86 11.53
C LEU A 244 1.90 -4.93 11.70
N SER A 245 0.87 -4.94 10.86
CA SER A 245 -0.15 -5.98 10.87
C SER A 245 0.42 -7.36 10.57
N PHE A 246 1.36 -7.46 9.62
CA PHE A 246 2.11 -8.70 9.39
C PHE A 246 3.04 -9.05 10.56
N ALA A 247 3.78 -8.08 11.06
CA ALA A 247 4.79 -8.28 12.10
C ALA A 247 4.19 -8.68 13.46
N LEU A 248 2.97 -8.25 13.74
CA LEU A 248 2.25 -8.49 14.98
C LEU A 248 1.22 -9.63 14.86
N ASN A 249 1.18 -10.31 13.72
CA ASN A 249 0.26 -11.42 13.42
C ASN A 249 -1.22 -11.06 13.59
N HIS A 250 -1.59 -9.83 13.22
CA HIS A 250 -2.97 -9.34 13.36
C HIS A 250 -3.90 -9.78 12.23
N LEU A 251 -3.36 -10.32 11.13
CA LEU A 251 -4.14 -10.67 9.95
C LEU A 251 -4.73 -12.07 10.05
N GLY A 252 -4.08 -12.97 10.79
CA GLY A 252 -4.53 -14.36 10.95
C GLY A 252 -4.74 -15.06 9.60
N LEU A 253 -3.82 -14.88 8.67
CA LEU A 253 -3.93 -15.36 7.29
C LEU A 253 -3.99 -16.88 7.21
N THR A 254 -3.22 -17.54 8.06
CA THR A 254 -3.27 -18.99 8.24
C THR A 254 -3.11 -19.31 9.73
N PRO A 255 -4.03 -20.10 10.33
CA PRO A 255 -3.92 -20.48 11.73
C PRO A 255 -2.56 -21.15 12.04
N GLY A 256 -1.91 -20.72 13.11
CA GLY A 256 -0.65 -21.27 13.58
C GLY A 256 0.58 -20.89 12.73
N THR A 257 0.42 -20.04 11.71
CA THR A 257 1.51 -19.54 10.87
C THR A 257 1.70 -18.04 11.10
N PRO A 258 2.92 -17.58 11.34
CA PRO A 258 3.20 -16.14 11.45
C PRO A 258 2.82 -15.40 10.17
N ASP A 259 2.11 -14.28 10.28
CA ASP A 259 1.65 -13.53 9.10
C ASP A 259 2.80 -13.03 8.21
N LEU A 260 4.00 -12.78 8.79
CA LEU A 260 5.21 -12.41 8.01
C LEU A 260 5.62 -13.44 6.95
N GLU A 261 5.25 -14.70 7.08
CA GLU A 261 5.54 -15.74 6.10
C GLU A 261 4.68 -15.62 4.84
N HIS A 262 3.63 -14.81 4.90
CA HIS A 262 2.75 -14.50 3.78
C HIS A 262 3.15 -13.23 3.01
N LEU A 263 4.24 -12.56 3.44
CA LEU A 263 4.74 -11.34 2.82
C LEU A 263 6.11 -11.59 2.17
N VAL A 264 6.21 -11.31 0.87
CA VAL A 264 7.47 -11.30 0.13
C VAL A 264 7.80 -9.91 -0.39
N GLN A 265 9.05 -9.72 -0.76
CA GLN A 265 9.55 -8.52 -1.42
C GLN A 265 9.77 -8.80 -2.90
N VAL A 266 9.40 -7.86 -3.75
CA VAL A 266 9.72 -7.90 -5.18
C VAL A 266 10.58 -6.69 -5.51
N TYR A 267 11.84 -6.92 -5.89
CA TYR A 267 12.77 -5.86 -6.23
C TYR A 267 12.61 -5.47 -7.70
N VAL A 268 12.33 -4.21 -7.96
CA VAL A 268 12.05 -3.69 -9.31
C VAL A 268 13.14 -2.76 -9.86
N GLY A 269 14.29 -2.67 -9.18
CA GLY A 269 15.40 -1.82 -9.62
C GLY A 269 15.40 -0.45 -8.97
N GLN A 270 15.75 0.58 -9.76
CA GLN A 270 15.74 1.98 -9.31
C GLN A 270 14.36 2.60 -9.49
N MET A 271 14.00 3.52 -8.60
CA MET A 271 12.77 4.29 -8.68
C MET A 271 13.02 5.76 -8.32
N ASP A 272 12.41 6.66 -9.07
CA ASP A 272 12.29 8.07 -8.71
C ASP A 272 10.86 8.55 -8.89
N HIS A 273 10.40 9.35 -7.96
CA HIS A 273 9.12 10.03 -7.98
C HIS A 273 9.28 11.48 -7.48
N ARG A 274 8.20 12.25 -7.44
CA ARG A 274 8.26 13.58 -6.88
C ARG A 274 8.54 13.53 -5.39
N HIS A 275 9.53 14.30 -4.95
CA HIS A 275 9.85 14.44 -3.53
C HIS A 275 8.91 15.45 -2.87
N ALA A 276 8.39 15.10 -1.69
CA ALA A 276 7.76 16.08 -0.80
C ALA A 276 8.83 17.06 -0.27
N PRO A 277 8.48 18.31 0.02
CA PRO A 277 9.39 19.22 0.70
C PRO A 277 9.76 18.66 2.08
N LEU A 278 10.89 19.10 2.64
CA LEU A 278 11.31 18.67 3.98
C LEU A 278 10.32 19.13 5.05
N THR A 279 9.89 20.37 4.93
CA THR A 279 8.98 21.02 5.88
C THR A 279 7.62 21.22 5.24
N SER A 280 6.58 20.93 6.00
CA SER A 280 5.19 21.19 5.61
C SER A 280 4.93 22.70 5.53
N THR A 281 3.97 23.05 4.70
CA THR A 281 3.43 24.39 4.59
C THR A 281 1.91 24.32 4.69
N PRO A 282 1.17 25.43 4.89
CA PRO A 282 -0.29 25.41 4.91
C PRO A 282 -0.94 24.80 3.68
N ARG A 283 -0.21 24.80 2.55
CA ARG A 283 -0.71 24.30 1.25
C ARG A 283 -0.14 22.95 0.83
N LYS A 284 0.90 22.43 1.53
CA LYS A 284 1.59 21.23 1.08
C LYS A 284 2.17 20.45 2.26
N ARG A 285 1.82 19.16 2.34
CA ARG A 285 2.44 18.23 3.28
C ARG A 285 3.93 18.05 2.98
N GLY A 286 4.73 18.05 4.05
CA GLY A 286 6.16 17.78 4.00
C GLY A 286 6.53 16.43 4.59
N LEU A 287 7.82 16.13 4.57
CA LEU A 287 8.38 14.91 5.16
C LEU A 287 8.26 14.91 6.69
N ASP A 288 8.25 16.08 7.33
CA ASP A 288 8.03 16.26 8.77
C ASP A 288 6.68 15.70 9.21
N GLN A 289 5.59 16.10 8.55
CA GLN A 289 4.26 15.57 8.83
C GLN A 289 4.16 14.07 8.53
N MET A 290 4.77 13.63 7.42
CA MET A 290 4.80 12.21 7.06
C MET A 290 5.57 11.40 8.12
N ALA A 291 6.72 11.92 8.61
CA ALA A 291 7.50 11.31 9.67
C ALA A 291 6.68 11.17 10.96
N GLY A 292 6.00 12.24 11.36
CA GLY A 292 5.12 12.23 12.52
C GLY A 292 4.00 11.20 12.40
N THR A 293 3.36 11.10 11.23
CA THR A 293 2.30 10.09 10.98
C THR A 293 2.85 8.67 11.06
N VAL A 294 4.03 8.40 10.48
CA VAL A 294 4.70 7.09 10.55
C VAL A 294 5.01 6.71 11.99
N PHE A 295 5.62 7.65 12.74
CA PHE A 295 5.95 7.45 14.15
C PHE A 295 4.70 7.21 15.00
N TYR A 296 3.67 8.04 14.85
CA TYR A 296 2.42 7.88 15.58
C TYR A 296 1.76 6.53 15.29
N THR A 297 1.70 6.09 14.03
CA THR A 297 1.15 4.80 13.65
C THR A 297 1.94 3.64 14.28
N LEU A 298 3.27 3.75 14.35
CA LEU A 298 4.11 2.76 15.03
C LEU A 298 3.76 2.68 16.51
N MET A 299 3.75 3.84 17.22
CA MET A 299 3.47 3.89 18.65
C MET A 299 2.09 3.35 18.98
N GLU A 300 1.06 3.77 18.24
CA GLU A 300 -0.32 3.30 18.43
C GLU A 300 -0.42 1.79 18.22
N SER A 301 0.22 1.23 17.18
CA SER A 301 0.19 -0.21 16.92
C SER A 301 0.90 -1.01 18.01
N LEU A 302 2.03 -0.51 18.53
CA LEU A 302 2.75 -1.16 19.63
C LEU A 302 1.95 -1.09 20.94
N MET A 303 1.25 0.02 21.19
CA MET A 303 0.35 0.15 22.34
C MET A 303 -0.85 -0.79 22.23
N ALA A 304 -1.49 -0.86 21.08
CA ALA A 304 -2.60 -1.78 20.82
C ALA A 304 -2.19 -3.25 20.98
N ALA A 305 -0.94 -3.59 20.64
CA ALA A 305 -0.38 -4.92 20.86
C ALA A 305 0.11 -5.17 22.30
N GLY A 306 -0.02 -4.21 23.22
CA GLY A 306 0.47 -4.31 24.59
C GLY A 306 1.99 -4.32 24.75
N LEU A 307 2.74 -4.02 23.69
CA LEU A 307 4.20 -3.97 23.66
C LEU A 307 4.77 -2.64 24.19
N LEU A 308 3.93 -1.63 24.24
CA LEU A 308 4.22 -0.33 24.79
C LEU A 308 3.09 0.08 25.74
N ARG A 309 3.45 0.60 26.91
CA ARG A 309 2.48 1.16 27.86
C ARG A 309 2.73 2.66 28.02
N TRP A 310 1.69 3.45 27.79
CA TRP A 310 1.72 4.86 28.09
C TRP A 310 1.35 5.09 29.57
N GLN A 311 2.16 5.83 30.30
CA GLN A 311 1.96 6.12 31.71
C GLN A 311 1.54 7.59 31.97
N GLY A 312 1.13 8.30 30.93
CA GLY A 312 0.70 9.70 31.03
C GLY A 312 -0.81 9.88 30.90
N PRO A 313 -1.30 11.12 30.95
CA PRO A 313 -2.70 11.43 30.65
C PRO A 313 -3.05 10.98 29.22
N GLU A 314 -4.34 10.86 28.96
CA GLU A 314 -4.84 10.49 27.63
C GLU A 314 -4.16 11.32 26.53
N ILE A 315 -3.59 10.66 25.53
CA ILE A 315 -2.88 11.35 24.46
C ILE A 315 -3.94 12.02 23.59
N ALA A 316 -4.02 13.35 23.67
CA ALA A 316 -4.75 14.12 22.66
C ALA A 316 -4.21 13.81 21.26
N PRO A 317 -5.05 13.83 20.20
CA PRO A 317 -4.57 13.60 18.85
C PRO A 317 -3.31 14.43 18.59
N PRO A 318 -2.19 13.79 18.24
CA PRO A 318 -0.92 14.50 18.16
C PRO A 318 -0.96 15.55 17.06
N ARG A 319 -0.40 16.71 17.35
CA ARG A 319 -0.21 17.80 16.40
C ARG A 319 1.26 18.09 16.27
N LEU A 320 1.69 18.40 15.08
CA LEU A 320 3.03 18.89 14.80
C LEU A 320 2.97 20.39 14.68
N SER A 321 3.61 21.10 15.62
CA SER A 321 3.76 22.57 15.52
C SER A 321 4.94 22.88 14.60
N ILE A 322 4.67 23.57 13.51
CA ILE A 322 5.67 23.91 12.48
C ILE A 322 5.85 25.42 12.45
N PRO A 323 7.10 25.93 12.53
CA PRO A 323 7.34 27.35 12.31
C PRO A 323 7.08 27.72 10.85
N VAL A 324 6.24 28.70 10.62
CA VAL A 324 5.92 29.22 9.28
C VAL A 324 6.49 30.64 9.22
N PRO A 325 7.25 30.99 8.18
CA PRO A 325 7.67 32.38 8.02
C PRO A 325 6.42 33.25 7.83
N ASP A 326 6.14 34.12 8.75
CA ASP A 326 5.18 35.18 8.52
C ASP A 326 5.76 36.20 7.52
N GLY A 327 4.98 36.56 6.52
CA GLY A 327 5.41 37.07 5.21
C GLY A 327 6.09 38.45 5.17
N GLU A 328 6.54 39.05 6.28
CA GLU A 328 7.32 40.28 6.24
C GLU A 328 8.60 40.18 7.08
N ALA A 329 9.69 40.73 6.54
CA ALA A 329 10.99 40.71 7.19
C ALA A 329 10.95 41.45 8.55
N GLY A 330 11.08 40.70 9.64
CA GLY A 330 11.12 41.22 11.00
C GLY A 330 10.00 40.78 11.94
N GLU A 331 9.02 40.02 11.43
CA GLU A 331 7.95 39.46 12.25
C GLU A 331 8.39 38.17 12.97
N PRO A 332 7.90 37.91 14.19
CA PRO A 332 8.16 36.63 14.85
C PRO A 332 7.59 35.47 14.05
N LEU A 333 8.27 34.30 14.05
CA LEU A 333 7.81 33.08 13.42
C LEU A 333 6.41 32.74 13.94
N ALA A 334 5.43 32.64 13.04
CA ALA A 334 4.14 32.07 13.37
C ALA A 334 4.27 30.54 13.47
N TRP A 335 3.41 29.91 14.26
CA TRP A 335 3.36 28.46 14.41
C TRP A 335 2.06 27.93 13.83
N MET A 336 2.18 26.90 13.04
CA MET A 336 1.05 26.19 12.46
C MET A 336 0.95 24.78 13.06
N ASP A 337 -0.21 24.46 13.62
CA ASP A 337 -0.49 23.12 14.12
C ASP A 337 -1.05 22.24 13.01
N VAL A 338 -0.33 21.15 12.72
CA VAL A 338 -0.73 20.16 11.72
C VAL A 338 -1.11 18.86 12.44
N PRO A 339 -2.35 18.36 12.25
CA PRO A 339 -2.74 17.10 12.83
C PRO A 339 -1.92 15.96 12.21
N LEU A 340 -1.37 15.07 13.05
CA LEU A 340 -0.61 13.90 12.65
C LEU A 340 -1.48 12.63 12.59
N ALA A 341 -2.62 12.65 13.27
CA ALA A 341 -3.45 11.47 13.41
C ALA A 341 -4.17 11.12 12.11
N ASP A 342 -3.82 9.97 11.58
CA ASP A 342 -4.67 9.23 10.67
C ASP A 342 -5.67 8.41 11.48
N VAL A 343 -6.94 8.45 11.10
CA VAL A 343 -7.96 7.61 11.73
C VAL A 343 -7.73 6.14 11.32
N THR A 344 -7.82 5.23 12.29
CA THR A 344 -7.79 3.79 12.01
C THR A 344 -9.19 3.31 11.64
N LEU A 345 -9.32 2.77 10.45
CA LEU A 345 -10.54 2.14 9.95
C LEU A 345 -10.45 0.62 10.17
N PRO A 346 -11.52 -0.04 10.61
CA PRO A 346 -11.52 -1.48 10.85
C PRO A 346 -11.30 -2.27 9.56
N PRO A 347 -10.90 -3.56 9.65
CA PRO A 347 -10.83 -4.46 8.50
C PRO A 347 -12.14 -4.52 7.74
N LEU A 348 -12.08 -4.64 6.41
CA LEU A 348 -13.30 -4.75 5.58
C LEU A 348 -14.14 -5.98 5.93
N ALA A 349 -13.54 -7.07 6.36
CA ALA A 349 -14.25 -8.27 6.80
C ALA A 349 -15.15 -8.03 8.02
N THR A 350 -15.03 -6.89 8.73
CA THR A 350 -15.94 -6.50 9.79
C THR A 350 -17.21 -5.81 9.29
N CYS A 351 -17.20 -5.27 8.06
CA CYS A 351 -18.38 -4.68 7.44
C CYS A 351 -19.41 -5.76 7.12
N PRO A 352 -20.68 -5.65 7.57
CA PRO A 352 -21.68 -6.68 7.33
C PRO A 352 -21.86 -7.08 5.87
N GLU A 353 -21.90 -6.08 4.97
CA GLU A 353 -22.10 -6.28 3.53
C GLU A 353 -20.91 -7.01 2.88
N VAL A 354 -19.70 -6.73 3.33
CA VAL A 354 -18.48 -7.40 2.85
C VAL A 354 -18.40 -8.82 3.42
N ARG A 355 -18.70 -8.99 4.71
CA ARG A 355 -18.73 -10.29 5.36
C ARG A 355 -19.71 -11.23 4.67
N ALA A 356 -20.94 -10.77 4.40
CA ALA A 356 -21.96 -11.58 3.73
C ALA A 356 -21.53 -12.09 2.34
N ARG A 357 -20.64 -11.37 1.66
CA ARG A 357 -20.15 -11.73 0.33
C ARG A 357 -18.89 -12.60 0.34
N LEU A 358 -18.03 -12.41 1.33
CA LEU A 358 -16.75 -13.15 1.42
C LEU A 358 -16.86 -14.47 2.20
N THR A 359 -17.93 -14.66 2.97
CA THR A 359 -18.21 -15.95 3.62
C THR A 359 -19.02 -16.78 2.62
N PRO A 360 -18.50 -17.90 2.09
CA PRO A 360 -19.31 -18.82 1.28
C PRO A 360 -20.46 -19.32 2.15
N GLY A 361 -21.69 -19.23 1.62
CA GLY A 361 -22.95 -19.53 2.25
C GLY A 361 -22.87 -20.48 3.45
N GLY A 362 -22.93 -19.88 4.63
CA GLY A 362 -23.25 -20.60 5.86
C GLY A 362 -24.76 -20.69 5.96
N ASP A 363 -25.34 -21.65 5.32
CA ASP A 363 -26.63 -22.26 5.64
C ASP A 363 -26.40 -23.58 6.37
#